data_258ad7d09b86380c5d0b698dd15442f2
#
_entry.id   258ad7d09b86380c5d0b698dd15442f2
#
_cell.length_a   1.000
_cell.length_b   1.000
_cell.length_c   1.000
_cell.angle_alpha   90.00
_cell.angle_beta   90.00
_cell.angle_gamma   90.00
#
_symmetry.space_group_name_H-M   'P 1'
#
loop_
_entity.id
_entity.type
_entity.pdbx_description
1 polymer ?
#
loop_
_entity_poly.entity_id
_entity_poly.type
_entity_poly.pdbx_seq_one_letter_code
_entity_poly.pdbx_strand_id
1 'polypeptide(L)'
;LHGRERYTGVIQNEFGEIGLDAALLRGETQVEALDEGCVCCSLADSLRPGLLRLIGDMPAEQFILETTGLANPANVMDALSELRDIVQPGLVITVADALDLCRSEGDIAGIRRAQAARADVIVLNKADTVEPAALEALAERLRALNRQALILPARHGAIAFAELDAFYADWADRRGTPLPSHRPAL
;
A
#
# COMPACT_ATOMS: atom_id res chain seq x y z
N LEU A 1 -11.05 2.74 -4.26
CA LEU A 1 -10.58 2.62 -5.66
C LEU A 1 -11.73 2.52 -6.67
N HIS A 2 -12.94 2.15 -6.24
CA HIS A 2 -14.14 1.98 -7.10
C HIS A 2 -14.76 3.31 -7.59
N GLY A 3 -14.22 4.46 -7.28
CA GLY A 3 -14.79 5.76 -7.66
C GLY A 3 -14.08 6.46 -8.83
N ARG A 4 -13.08 5.85 -9.44
CA ARG A 4 -12.34 6.45 -10.56
C ARG A 4 -12.15 5.41 -11.66
N GLU A 5 -12.60 5.74 -12.86
CA GLU A 5 -12.40 4.97 -14.10
C GLU A 5 -10.90 4.94 -14.49
N ARG A 6 -10.08 4.30 -13.66
CA ARG A 6 -8.66 4.06 -13.96
C ARG A 6 -8.40 2.58 -13.94
N TYR A 7 -7.75 2.10 -14.96
CA TYR A 7 -7.26 0.73 -14.96
C TYR A 7 -6.14 0.61 -13.92
N THR A 8 -6.41 -0.17 -12.88
CA THR A 8 -5.48 -0.42 -11.79
C THR A 8 -5.08 -1.88 -11.80
N GLY A 9 -3.79 -2.16 -11.99
CA GLY A 9 -3.24 -3.49 -11.79
C GLY A 9 -2.97 -3.74 -10.31
N VAL A 10 -3.29 -4.93 -9.81
CA VAL A 10 -2.97 -5.36 -8.45
C VAL A 10 -2.03 -6.54 -8.51
N ILE A 11 -0.90 -6.43 -7.82
CA ILE A 11 0.08 -7.49 -7.65
C ILE A 11 0.04 -7.91 -6.19
N GLN A 12 -0.32 -9.16 -5.94
CA GLN A 12 -0.30 -9.74 -4.61
C GLN A 12 0.95 -10.60 -4.45
N ASN A 13 1.74 -10.27 -3.44
CA ASN A 13 2.91 -11.05 -3.05
C ASN A 13 2.58 -11.80 -1.76
N GLU A 14 2.10 -13.03 -1.90
CA GLU A 14 1.86 -13.95 -0.78
C GLU A 14 2.88 -15.08 -0.74
N PHE A 15 3.30 -15.43 0.48
CA PHE A 15 4.08 -16.63 0.74
C PHE A 15 3.17 -17.87 0.63
N GLY A 16 3.18 -18.56 -0.53
CA GLY A 16 2.56 -19.86 -0.73
C GLY A 16 1.03 -19.86 -0.87
N GLU A 17 0.58 -20.47 -1.94
CA GLU A 17 -0.80 -20.70 -2.39
C GLU A 17 -1.58 -19.43 -2.82
N ILE A 18 -2.34 -19.58 -3.90
CA ILE A 18 -3.23 -18.55 -4.48
C ILE A 18 -4.13 -18.00 -3.37
N GLY A 19 -3.85 -16.78 -2.91
CA GLY A 19 -4.59 -16.16 -1.82
C GLY A 19 -6.09 -16.08 -2.14
N LEU A 20 -6.91 -16.34 -1.13
CA LEU A 20 -8.38 -16.21 -1.20
C LEU A 20 -8.80 -14.82 -1.71
N ASP A 21 -7.97 -13.81 -1.52
CA ASP A 21 -8.24 -12.41 -1.88
C ASP A 21 -8.21 -12.17 -3.39
N ALA A 22 -7.37 -12.88 -4.14
CA ALA A 22 -7.36 -12.81 -5.61
C ALA A 22 -8.71 -13.26 -6.23
N ALA A 23 -9.45 -14.13 -5.55
CA ALA A 23 -10.78 -14.58 -6.00
C ALA A 23 -11.87 -13.53 -5.72
N LEU A 24 -11.71 -12.66 -4.72
CA LEU A 24 -12.67 -11.62 -4.35
C LEU A 24 -12.55 -10.35 -5.22
N LEU A 25 -11.38 -10.12 -5.80
CA LEU A 25 -11.10 -8.96 -6.65
C LEU A 25 -11.43 -9.18 -8.13
N ARG A 26 -12.07 -10.30 -8.47
CA ARG A 26 -12.50 -10.61 -9.84
C ARG A 26 -13.63 -9.65 -10.28
N GLY A 27 -13.24 -8.70 -11.11
CA GLY A 27 -14.10 -7.70 -11.72
C GLY A 27 -13.30 -6.99 -12.82
N GLU A 28 -13.31 -5.69 -12.85
CA GLU A 28 -12.52 -4.86 -13.76
C GLU A 28 -11.04 -4.72 -13.34
N THR A 29 -10.63 -5.38 -12.24
CA THR A 29 -9.26 -5.35 -11.70
C THR A 29 -8.57 -6.64 -12.05
N GLN A 30 -7.43 -6.57 -12.73
CA GLN A 30 -6.59 -7.73 -13.00
C GLN A 30 -5.63 -7.94 -11.82
N VAL A 31 -5.62 -9.15 -11.28
CA VAL A 31 -4.78 -9.55 -10.15
C VAL A 31 -3.76 -10.57 -10.65
N GLU A 32 -2.49 -10.28 -10.44
CA GLU A 32 -1.38 -11.19 -10.68
C GLU A 32 -0.83 -11.67 -9.34
N ALA A 33 -0.82 -13.00 -9.15
CA ALA A 33 -0.15 -13.62 -8.00
C ALA A 33 1.30 -13.92 -8.36
N LEU A 34 2.23 -13.53 -7.50
CA LEU A 34 3.64 -13.86 -7.67
C LEU A 34 3.95 -15.17 -6.98
N ASP A 35 4.36 -16.16 -7.77
CA ASP A 35 4.95 -17.39 -7.23
C ASP A 35 6.37 -17.08 -6.71
N GLU A 36 6.62 -17.26 -5.43
CA GLU A 36 7.96 -17.21 -4.89
C GLU A 36 8.77 -18.44 -5.38
N GLY A 37 9.44 -18.23 -6.49
CA GLY A 37 10.48 -19.15 -6.95
C GLY A 37 11.77 -18.89 -6.20
N CYS A 38 12.31 -19.89 -5.52
CA CYS A 38 13.67 -19.98 -4.97
C CYS A 38 14.15 -18.80 -4.08
N VAL A 39 14.61 -19.13 -2.89
CA VAL A 39 15.28 -18.27 -1.90
C VAL A 39 16.50 -17.47 -2.43
N CYS A 40 16.91 -17.67 -3.67
CA CYS A 40 18.08 -17.06 -4.30
C CYS A 40 17.76 -15.93 -5.27
N CYS A 41 16.47 -15.65 -5.60
CA CYS A 41 16.10 -14.54 -6.46
C CYS A 41 15.79 -13.28 -5.64
N SER A 42 16.19 -12.12 -6.15
CA SER A 42 15.80 -10.85 -5.53
C SER A 42 14.29 -10.61 -5.71
N LEU A 43 13.68 -9.85 -4.81
CA LEU A 43 12.28 -9.45 -4.97
C LEU A 43 12.06 -8.71 -6.31
N ALA A 44 13.04 -7.96 -6.78
CA ALA A 44 12.99 -7.28 -8.07
C ALA A 44 12.90 -8.28 -9.24
N ASP A 45 13.65 -9.39 -9.18
CA ASP A 45 13.61 -10.43 -10.21
C ASP A 45 12.24 -11.11 -10.28
N SER A 46 11.59 -11.28 -9.13
CA SER A 46 10.24 -11.88 -9.05
C SER A 46 9.16 -10.89 -9.52
N LEU A 47 9.29 -9.59 -9.20
CA LEU A 47 8.32 -8.56 -9.58
C LEU A 47 8.37 -8.21 -11.08
N ARG A 48 9.56 -8.19 -11.69
CA ARG A 48 9.77 -7.75 -13.08
C ARG A 48 8.88 -8.49 -14.09
N PRO A 49 8.81 -9.82 -14.11
CA PRO A 49 7.96 -10.54 -15.08
C PRO A 49 6.47 -10.25 -14.90
N GLY A 50 5.98 -10.17 -13.65
CA GLY A 50 4.59 -9.86 -13.35
C GLY A 50 4.20 -8.45 -13.81
N LEU A 51 5.06 -7.45 -13.51
CA LEU A 51 4.87 -6.07 -13.97
C LEU A 51 4.84 -5.96 -15.49
N LEU A 52 5.79 -6.58 -16.20
CA LEU A 52 5.84 -6.54 -17.67
C LEU A 52 4.62 -7.19 -18.29
N ARG A 53 4.12 -8.30 -17.70
CA ARG A 53 2.89 -8.96 -18.16
C ARG A 53 1.69 -8.04 -17.99
N LEU A 54 1.49 -7.48 -16.79
CA LEU A 54 0.39 -6.56 -16.53
C LEU A 54 0.42 -5.33 -17.44
N ILE A 55 1.61 -4.75 -17.69
CA ILE A 55 1.77 -3.62 -18.61
C ILE A 55 1.44 -4.03 -20.05
N GLY A 56 1.80 -5.25 -20.46
CA GLY A 56 1.52 -5.76 -21.79
C GLY A 56 0.06 -6.10 -22.05
N ASP A 57 -0.63 -6.61 -21.03
CA ASP A 57 -2.00 -7.10 -21.15
C ASP A 57 -3.07 -6.01 -20.93
N MET A 58 -2.70 -4.91 -20.23
CA MET A 58 -3.62 -3.83 -19.87
C MET A 58 -2.96 -2.46 -20.00
N PRO A 59 -3.71 -1.44 -20.44
CA PRO A 59 -3.28 -0.05 -20.35
C PRO A 59 -3.43 0.47 -18.90
N ALA A 60 -2.85 -0.24 -17.91
CA ALA A 60 -2.94 0.17 -16.52
C ALA A 60 -2.12 1.45 -16.29
N GLU A 61 -2.74 2.45 -15.68
CA GLU A 61 -2.11 3.74 -15.36
C GLU A 61 -1.42 3.72 -13.99
N GLN A 62 -1.82 2.78 -13.13
CA GLN A 62 -1.23 2.59 -11.81
C GLN A 62 -1.25 1.12 -11.40
N PHE A 63 -0.34 0.78 -10.48
CA PHE A 63 -0.26 -0.54 -9.88
C PHE A 63 -0.32 -0.43 -8.37
N ILE A 64 -0.97 -1.40 -7.75
CA ILE A 64 -0.95 -1.62 -6.31
C ILE A 64 -0.13 -2.89 -6.08
N LEU A 65 0.94 -2.78 -5.33
CA LEU A 65 1.68 -3.92 -4.83
C LEU A 65 1.25 -4.19 -3.39
N GLU A 66 0.49 -5.26 -3.21
CA GLU A 66 0.15 -5.76 -1.89
C GLU A 66 1.23 -6.74 -1.42
N THR A 67 1.74 -6.51 -0.23
CA THR A 67 2.76 -7.35 0.40
C THR A 67 2.20 -8.04 1.64
N THR A 68 2.83 -9.13 2.06
CA THR A 68 2.47 -9.80 3.31
C THR A 68 2.63 -8.88 4.51
N GLY A 69 1.89 -9.13 5.59
CA GLY A 69 1.99 -8.38 6.84
C GLY A 69 3.37 -8.44 7.52
N LEU A 70 4.26 -9.32 7.05
CA LEU A 70 5.64 -9.46 7.53
C LEU A 70 6.67 -8.80 6.62
N ALA A 71 6.27 -8.22 5.51
CA ALA A 71 7.17 -7.56 4.56
C ALA A 71 7.83 -6.33 5.19
N ASN A 72 9.15 -6.22 4.97
CA ASN A 72 9.88 -5.01 5.33
C ASN A 72 9.78 -3.99 4.19
N PRO A 73 9.16 -2.81 4.40
CA PRO A 73 8.99 -1.81 3.35
C PRO A 73 10.32 -1.34 2.73
N ALA A 74 11.42 -1.38 3.48
CA ALA A 74 12.72 -1.00 2.92
C ALA A 74 13.14 -1.94 1.79
N ASN A 75 13.02 -3.26 1.99
CA ASN A 75 13.37 -4.25 0.98
C ASN A 75 12.48 -4.11 -0.28
N VAL A 76 11.20 -3.83 -0.07
CA VAL A 76 10.26 -3.61 -1.18
C VAL A 76 10.62 -2.36 -1.98
N MET A 77 10.94 -1.27 -1.30
CA MET A 77 11.34 -0.01 -1.94
C MET A 77 12.69 -0.13 -2.65
N ASP A 78 13.63 -0.90 -2.11
CA ASP A 78 14.90 -1.20 -2.76
C ASP A 78 14.67 -1.98 -4.06
N ALA A 79 13.84 -3.03 -4.02
CA ALA A 79 13.46 -3.80 -5.21
C ALA A 79 12.76 -2.93 -6.28
N LEU A 80 11.81 -2.08 -5.88
CA LEU A 80 11.15 -1.15 -6.81
C LEU A 80 12.12 -0.11 -7.37
N SER A 81 13.17 0.25 -6.62
CA SER A 81 14.21 1.16 -7.10
C SER A 81 15.06 0.55 -8.23
N GLU A 82 15.20 -0.77 -8.27
CA GLU A 82 15.85 -1.50 -9.35
C GLU A 82 14.96 -1.60 -10.61
N LEU A 83 13.66 -1.36 -10.48
CA LEU A 83 12.67 -1.45 -11.55
C LEU A 83 12.22 -0.07 -12.09
N ARG A 84 12.99 1.00 -11.84
CA ARG A 84 12.64 2.37 -12.28
C ARG A 84 12.56 2.55 -13.79
N ASP A 85 13.09 1.62 -14.54
CA ASP A 85 12.95 1.53 -15.99
C ASP A 85 11.54 1.09 -16.43
N ILE A 86 10.77 0.50 -15.53
CA ILE A 86 9.42 -0.04 -15.80
C ILE A 86 8.35 0.75 -15.03
N VAL A 87 8.59 1.01 -13.73
CA VAL A 87 7.62 1.63 -12.83
C VAL A 87 8.25 2.72 -11.99
N GLN A 88 7.42 3.69 -11.60
CA GLN A 88 7.82 4.72 -10.64
C GLN A 88 7.16 4.42 -9.30
N PRO A 89 7.93 4.28 -8.19
CA PRO A 89 7.36 4.04 -6.87
C PRO A 89 6.40 5.17 -6.47
N GLY A 90 5.21 4.76 -6.03
CA GLY A 90 4.16 5.64 -5.54
C GLY A 90 4.13 5.74 -4.01
N LEU A 91 2.93 5.95 -3.45
CA LEU A 91 2.70 6.00 -2.01
C LEU A 91 2.97 4.66 -1.33
N VAL A 92 3.61 4.71 -0.19
CA VAL A 92 3.69 3.58 0.75
C VAL A 92 2.53 3.69 1.73
N ILE A 93 1.58 2.76 1.64
CA ILE A 93 0.39 2.73 2.51
C ILE A 93 0.52 1.56 3.48
N THR A 94 0.47 1.84 4.77
CA THR A 94 0.41 0.82 5.81
C THR A 94 -1.01 0.71 6.33
N VAL A 95 -1.61 -0.47 6.26
CA VAL A 95 -2.90 -0.77 6.88
C VAL A 95 -2.65 -1.49 8.20
N ALA A 96 -3.08 -0.89 9.30
CA ALA A 96 -2.86 -1.41 10.64
C ALA A 96 -4.19 -1.64 11.37
N ASP A 97 -4.26 -2.72 12.15
CA ASP A 97 -5.37 -2.97 13.06
C ASP A 97 -5.21 -2.07 14.30
N ALA A 98 -6.14 -1.11 14.45
CA ALA A 98 -6.10 -0.15 15.54
C ALA A 98 -6.19 -0.82 16.92
N LEU A 99 -7.03 -1.86 17.05
CA LEU A 99 -7.21 -2.58 18.32
C LEU A 99 -5.92 -3.33 18.71
N ASP A 100 -5.27 -3.99 17.74
CA ASP A 100 -4.05 -4.72 17.97
C ASP A 100 -2.88 -3.78 18.38
N LEU A 101 -2.77 -2.63 17.72
CA LEU A 101 -1.78 -1.62 18.08
C LEU A 101 -2.05 -0.97 19.45
N CYS A 102 -3.31 -0.77 19.82
CA CYS A 102 -3.67 -0.27 21.16
C CYS A 102 -3.37 -1.28 22.27
N ARG A 103 -3.53 -2.57 22.00
CA ARG A 103 -3.24 -3.65 22.96
C ARG A 103 -1.74 -3.92 23.12
N SER A 104 -0.93 -3.49 22.17
CA SER A 104 0.54 -3.63 22.26
C SER A 104 1.05 -2.73 23.39
N GLU A 105 1.45 -3.34 24.50
CA GLU A 105 2.05 -2.63 25.63
C GLU A 105 3.40 -2.03 25.21
N GLY A 106 3.62 -0.75 25.51
CA GLY A 106 4.85 -0.05 25.23
C GLY A 106 4.94 0.52 23.80
N ASP A 107 6.16 0.62 23.30
CA ASP A 107 6.43 1.15 21.95
C ASP A 107 6.05 0.16 20.83
N ILE A 108 5.62 0.72 19.70
CA ILE A 108 5.43 -0.05 18.48
C ILE A 108 6.79 -0.60 18.06
N ALA A 109 6.97 -1.93 18.10
CA ALA A 109 8.26 -2.57 17.91
C ALA A 109 8.33 -3.42 16.63
N GLY A 110 9.54 -3.85 16.28
CA GLY A 110 9.79 -4.79 15.19
C GLY A 110 9.33 -4.31 13.83
N ILE A 111 8.72 -5.22 13.08
CA ILE A 111 8.28 -4.96 11.72
C ILE A 111 7.21 -3.86 11.63
N ARG A 112 6.29 -3.79 12.61
CA ARG A 112 5.23 -2.77 12.66
C ARG A 112 5.81 -1.36 12.77
N ARG A 113 6.91 -1.20 13.54
CA ARG A 113 7.62 0.07 13.62
C ARG A 113 8.28 0.44 12.29
N ALA A 114 8.90 -0.51 11.61
CA ALA A 114 9.49 -0.29 10.29
C ALA A 114 8.43 0.11 9.25
N GLN A 115 7.28 -0.55 9.27
CA GLN A 115 6.15 -0.26 8.39
C GLN A 115 5.58 1.14 8.65
N ALA A 116 5.29 1.49 9.91
CA ALA A 116 4.77 2.81 10.26
C ALA A 116 5.78 3.94 9.98
N ALA A 117 7.07 3.70 10.24
CA ALA A 117 8.11 4.69 10.01
C ALA A 117 8.36 5.02 8.52
N ARG A 118 8.02 4.10 7.63
CA ARG A 118 8.23 4.25 6.18
C ARG A 118 6.96 4.61 5.41
N ALA A 119 5.79 4.55 6.05
CA ALA A 119 4.52 4.85 5.42
C ALA A 119 4.40 6.33 5.05
N ASP A 120 3.87 6.61 3.87
CA ASP A 120 3.35 7.93 3.51
C ASP A 120 1.93 8.09 4.06
N VAL A 121 1.17 6.98 4.14
CA VAL A 121 -0.18 6.93 4.70
C VAL A 121 -0.30 5.75 5.66
N ILE A 122 -0.87 5.98 6.82
CA ILE A 122 -1.21 4.95 7.80
C ILE A 122 -2.72 4.89 7.94
N VAL A 123 -3.33 3.77 7.51
CA VAL A 123 -4.76 3.51 7.69
C VAL A 123 -4.96 2.73 8.97
N LEU A 124 -5.56 3.35 9.98
CA LEU A 124 -5.94 2.69 11.23
C LEU A 124 -7.31 2.03 11.06
N ASN A 125 -7.30 0.80 10.55
CA ASN A 125 -8.53 0.05 10.32
C ASN A 125 -9.09 -0.51 11.64
N LYS A 126 -10.37 -0.88 11.62
CA LYS A 126 -11.14 -1.28 12.80
C LYS A 126 -11.19 -0.19 13.90
N ALA A 127 -11.15 1.07 13.50
CA ALA A 127 -11.18 2.21 14.41
C ALA A 127 -12.47 2.23 15.28
N ASP A 128 -13.55 1.64 14.81
CA ASP A 128 -14.80 1.47 15.50
C ASP A 128 -14.74 0.48 16.69
N THR A 129 -13.68 -0.31 16.79
CA THR A 129 -13.48 -1.28 17.90
C THR A 129 -12.63 -0.71 19.04
N VAL A 130 -12.19 0.54 18.92
CA VAL A 130 -11.31 1.21 19.87
C VAL A 130 -12.00 2.46 20.42
N GLU A 131 -11.86 2.69 21.73
CA GLU A 131 -12.37 3.91 22.37
C GLU A 131 -11.71 5.16 21.74
N PRO A 132 -12.45 6.25 21.51
CA PRO A 132 -11.93 7.45 20.84
C PRO A 132 -10.65 8.02 21.46
N ALA A 133 -10.57 8.05 22.80
CA ALA A 133 -9.39 8.54 23.49
C ALA A 133 -8.16 7.65 23.27
N ALA A 134 -8.35 6.33 23.20
CA ALA A 134 -7.26 5.38 22.92
C ALA A 134 -6.82 5.48 21.46
N LEU A 135 -7.74 5.68 20.54
CA LEU A 135 -7.43 5.89 19.12
C LEU A 135 -6.61 7.17 18.90
N GLU A 136 -6.97 8.27 19.58
CA GLU A 136 -6.21 9.53 19.51
C GLU A 136 -4.81 9.36 20.10
N ALA A 137 -4.69 8.71 21.26
CA ALA A 137 -3.39 8.42 21.87
C ALA A 137 -2.50 7.55 20.95
N LEU A 138 -3.10 6.59 20.24
CA LEU A 138 -2.39 5.80 19.23
C LEU A 138 -1.93 6.66 18.06
N ALA A 139 -2.80 7.53 17.56
CA ALA A 139 -2.45 8.46 16.47
C ALA A 139 -1.29 9.39 16.88
N GLU A 140 -1.26 9.91 18.11
CA GLU A 140 -0.14 10.71 18.63
C GLU A 140 1.17 9.90 18.69
N ARG A 141 1.12 8.63 19.13
CA ARG A 141 2.30 7.75 19.13
C ARG A 141 2.84 7.53 17.71
N LEU A 142 1.97 7.35 16.74
CA LEU A 142 2.34 7.20 15.34
C LEU A 142 2.89 8.49 14.74
N ARG A 143 2.30 9.66 15.08
CA ARG A 143 2.84 10.98 14.69
C ARG A 143 4.23 11.24 15.28
N ALA A 144 4.48 10.79 16.51
CA ALA A 144 5.82 10.88 17.12
C ALA A 144 6.85 10.02 16.37
N LEU A 145 6.43 8.87 15.82
CA LEU A 145 7.27 7.98 15.04
C LEU A 145 7.49 8.48 13.62
N ASN A 146 6.42 8.97 12.98
CA ASN A 146 6.44 9.43 11.58
C ASN A 146 5.56 10.69 11.43
N ARG A 147 6.21 11.86 11.47
CA ARG A 147 5.54 13.16 11.41
C ARG A 147 4.99 13.50 10.02
N GLN A 148 5.42 12.80 8.99
CA GLN A 148 5.06 13.11 7.61
C GLN A 148 3.89 12.27 7.12
N ALA A 149 3.59 11.14 7.80
CA ALA A 149 2.53 10.26 7.40
C ALA A 149 1.15 10.89 7.63
N LEU A 150 0.28 10.77 6.64
CA LEU A 150 -1.16 10.97 6.81
C LEU A 150 -1.72 9.79 7.59
N ILE A 151 -2.42 10.04 8.70
CA ILE A 151 -3.06 9.00 9.51
C ILE A 151 -4.57 9.08 9.30
N LEU A 152 -5.15 8.02 8.77
CA LEU A 152 -6.58 7.92 8.46
C LEU A 152 -7.25 6.82 9.28
N PRO A 153 -8.21 7.15 10.16
CA PRO A 153 -9.04 6.13 10.77
C PRO A 153 -9.97 5.51 9.72
N ALA A 154 -10.16 4.20 9.80
CA ALA A 154 -11.00 3.47 8.88
C ALA A 154 -11.87 2.45 9.61
N ARG A 155 -13.02 2.17 9.03
CA ARG A 155 -13.92 1.10 9.42
C ARG A 155 -14.19 0.22 8.21
N HIS A 156 -13.90 -1.09 8.32
CA HIS A 156 -14.00 -2.03 7.19
C HIS A 156 -13.26 -1.55 5.93
N GLY A 157 -12.10 -0.93 6.11
CA GLY A 157 -11.30 -0.38 5.01
C GLY A 157 -11.83 0.92 4.39
N ALA A 158 -12.98 1.43 4.84
CA ALA A 158 -13.53 2.69 4.33
C ALA A 158 -12.75 3.89 4.92
N ILE A 159 -12.19 4.71 4.04
CA ILE A 159 -11.42 5.92 4.36
C ILE A 159 -12.05 7.15 3.72
N ALA A 160 -11.69 8.33 4.22
CA ALA A 160 -12.03 9.60 3.60
C ALA A 160 -11.16 9.84 2.36
N PHE A 161 -11.63 9.40 1.19
CA PHE A 161 -10.87 9.53 -0.05
C PHE A 161 -10.46 10.97 -0.39
N ALA A 162 -11.27 11.96 -0.02
CA ALA A 162 -10.93 13.37 -0.26
C ALA A 162 -9.63 13.78 0.46
N GLU A 163 -9.39 13.28 1.67
CA GLU A 163 -8.15 13.55 2.41
C GLU A 163 -6.95 12.85 1.76
N LEU A 164 -7.13 11.60 1.32
CA LEU A 164 -6.09 10.87 0.60
C LEU A 164 -5.75 11.55 -0.73
N ASP A 165 -6.75 12.02 -1.47
CA ASP A 165 -6.54 12.72 -2.74
C ASP A 165 -5.78 14.04 -2.57
N ALA A 166 -6.15 14.83 -1.56
CA ALA A 166 -5.46 16.08 -1.24
C ALA A 166 -4.00 15.81 -0.84
N PHE A 167 -3.79 14.80 0.01
CA PHE A 167 -2.45 14.38 0.41
C PHE A 167 -1.63 13.91 -0.79
N TYR A 168 -2.22 13.10 -1.68
CA TYR A 168 -1.53 12.58 -2.85
C TYR A 168 -1.10 13.69 -3.81
N ALA A 169 -1.94 14.70 -4.01
CA ALA A 169 -1.61 15.85 -4.86
C ALA A 169 -0.37 16.61 -4.34
N ASP A 170 -0.33 16.92 -3.04
CA ASP A 170 0.80 17.57 -2.38
C ASP A 170 2.06 16.68 -2.36
N TRP A 171 1.91 15.38 -2.11
CA TRP A 171 2.99 14.40 -2.13
C TRP A 171 3.62 14.29 -3.52
N ALA A 172 2.80 14.24 -4.58
CA ALA A 172 3.24 14.14 -5.97
C ALA A 172 3.99 15.42 -6.41
N ASP A 173 3.50 16.59 -6.03
CA ASP A 173 4.13 17.88 -6.31
C ASP A 173 5.53 17.96 -5.67
N ARG A 174 5.64 17.61 -4.39
CA ARG A 174 6.92 17.60 -3.65
C ARG A 174 7.97 16.66 -4.26
N ARG A 175 7.55 15.57 -4.90
CA ARG A 175 8.44 14.58 -5.51
C ARG A 175 8.66 14.79 -7.00
N GLY A 176 8.01 15.77 -7.61
CA GLY A 176 8.04 15.97 -9.07
C GLY A 176 7.45 14.77 -9.82
N THR A 177 6.57 14.00 -9.17
CA THR A 177 5.90 12.86 -9.77
C THR A 177 4.72 13.38 -10.58
N PRO A 178 4.61 13.10 -11.90
CA PRO A 178 3.48 13.54 -12.68
C PRO A 178 2.18 12.97 -12.10
N LEU A 179 1.21 13.84 -11.82
CA LEU A 179 -0.15 13.37 -11.55
C LEU A 179 -0.65 12.66 -12.79
N PRO A 180 -1.28 11.47 -12.66
CA PRO A 180 -1.87 10.78 -13.79
C PRO A 180 -2.83 11.72 -14.49
N SER A 181 -2.62 11.96 -15.79
CA SER A 181 -3.46 12.85 -16.59
C SER A 181 -4.90 12.31 -16.61
N HIS A 182 -5.86 13.17 -16.28
CA HIS A 182 -7.26 12.87 -16.57
C HIS A 182 -7.42 12.79 -18.09
N ARG A 183 -7.52 11.58 -18.65
CA ARG A 183 -8.16 11.43 -19.96
C ARG A 183 -9.67 11.54 -19.73
N PRO A 184 -10.37 12.50 -20.36
CA PRO A 184 -11.82 12.47 -20.36
C PRO A 184 -12.26 11.15 -21.03
N ALA A 185 -13.22 10.47 -20.43
CA ALA A 185 -13.88 9.33 -21.07
C ALA A 185 -14.40 9.79 -22.44
N LEU A 186 -14.03 9.07 -23.50
CA LEU A 186 -14.60 9.19 -24.82
C LEU A 186 -15.95 8.48 -24.87
#